data_38568c3f829a22560dbf34361112059b
#
_entry.id   38568c3f829a22560dbf34361112059b
#
_cell.length_a   1.000
_cell.length_b   1.000
_cell.length_c   1.000
_cell.angle_alpha   90.00
_cell.angle_beta   90.00
_cell.angle_gamma   90.00
#
_symmetry.space_group_name_H-M   'P 1'
#
loop_
_entity.id
_entity.type
_entity.pdbx_description
1 polymer ?
#
loop_
_entity_poly.entity_id
_entity_poly.type
_entity_poly.pdbx_seq_one_letter_code
_entity_poly.pdbx_strand_id
1 'polypeptide(L)'
;MSAKFAVAVTAIIKRDDTVLLLKRSPEKAHLPGYWDPCSGRMESGETPEQAVVREAFEETGLDVTPVRVLDTFHFYYGPQQEEFVGMTFLCRPLCHRGDGEVVLSAEHTEARWVKLGEVDGYEMADGLKDVLDALA
;
A
#
# COMPACT_ATOMS: atom_id res chain seq x y z
N MET A 1 -21.92 -17.39 -17.39
CA MET A 1 -21.86 -16.80 -16.03
C MET A 1 -20.57 -16.03 -15.86
N SER A 2 -20.68 -14.83 -15.34
CA SER A 2 -19.48 -14.05 -15.06
C SER A 2 -19.01 -14.28 -13.64
N ALA A 3 -17.71 -14.42 -13.48
CA ALA A 3 -17.09 -14.47 -12.16
C ALA A 3 -17.07 -13.07 -11.54
N LYS A 4 -17.07 -13.02 -10.22
CA LYS A 4 -16.94 -11.77 -9.48
C LYS A 4 -15.63 -11.77 -8.73
N PHE A 5 -14.88 -10.71 -8.91
CA PHE A 5 -13.60 -10.52 -8.23
C PHE A 5 -13.62 -9.21 -7.47
N ALA A 6 -13.11 -9.22 -6.27
CA ALA A 6 -12.74 -7.98 -5.60
C ALA A 6 -11.35 -7.56 -6.10
N VAL A 7 -11.10 -6.27 -6.10
CA VAL A 7 -9.81 -5.73 -6.54
C VAL A 7 -9.14 -5.01 -5.36
N ALA A 8 -7.92 -5.43 -5.06
CA ALA A 8 -7.09 -4.79 -4.06
C ALA A 8 -6.05 -3.92 -4.76
N VAL A 9 -5.80 -2.74 -4.22
CA VAL A 9 -4.76 -1.84 -4.72
C VAL A 9 -3.77 -1.55 -3.61
N THR A 10 -2.50 -1.45 -3.96
CA THR A 10 -1.42 -1.17 -3.02
C THR A 10 -0.59 -0.02 -3.58
N ALA A 11 -0.27 0.96 -2.74
CA ALA A 11 0.55 2.09 -3.11
C ALA A 11 1.91 1.97 -2.46
N ILE A 12 2.96 1.79 -3.25
CA ILE A 12 4.34 1.96 -2.81
C ILE A 12 4.68 3.43 -3.07
N ILE A 13 4.71 4.21 -2.01
CA ILE A 13 4.98 5.65 -2.10
C ILE A 13 6.47 5.87 -1.96
N LYS A 14 7.11 6.24 -3.06
CA LYS A 14 8.57 6.42 -3.11
C LYS A 14 8.89 7.90 -3.22
N ARG A 15 9.82 8.34 -2.39
CA ARG A 15 10.40 9.69 -2.41
C ARG A 15 11.91 9.56 -2.37
N ASP A 16 12.57 9.96 -3.45
CA ASP A 16 14.02 9.76 -3.63
C ASP A 16 14.38 8.28 -3.47
N ASP A 17 15.26 7.92 -2.56
CA ASP A 17 15.65 6.54 -2.30
C ASP A 17 14.87 5.90 -1.14
N THR A 18 13.78 6.52 -0.70
CA THR A 18 12.99 6.01 0.41
C THR A 18 11.60 5.61 -0.02
N VAL A 19 11.02 4.68 0.73
CA VAL A 19 9.60 4.30 0.60
C VAL A 19 8.92 4.48 1.95
N LEU A 20 7.65 4.80 1.90
CA LEU A 20 6.84 4.96 3.11
C LEU A 20 6.34 3.60 3.57
N LEU A 21 6.68 3.23 4.79
CA LEU A 21 6.16 2.03 5.44
C LEU A 21 5.33 2.42 6.65
N LEU A 22 4.21 1.74 6.83
CA LEU A 22 3.26 1.97 7.91
C LEU A 22 3.21 0.73 8.80
N LYS A 23 3.29 0.93 10.10
CA LYS A 23 3.21 -0.18 11.04
C LYS A 23 1.75 -0.48 11.33
N ARG A 24 1.33 -1.71 11.07
CA ARG A 24 -0.05 -2.16 11.30
C ARG A 24 -0.34 -2.17 12.80
N SER A 25 -1.54 -1.73 13.14
CA SER A 25 -2.00 -1.74 14.52
C SER A 25 -1.91 -3.16 15.13
N PRO A 26 -1.52 -3.31 16.39
CA PRO A 26 -1.49 -4.63 17.03
C PRO A 26 -2.88 -5.25 17.16
N GLU A 27 -3.93 -4.47 16.93
CA GLU A 27 -5.31 -4.96 16.97
C GLU A 27 -5.80 -5.52 15.65
N LYS A 28 -5.00 -5.42 14.58
CA LYS A 28 -5.37 -6.00 13.29
C LYS A 28 -5.37 -7.52 13.37
N ALA A 29 -6.37 -8.13 12.75
CA ALA A 29 -6.48 -9.59 12.73
C ALA A 29 -5.41 -10.25 11.85
N HIS A 30 -4.95 -9.55 10.82
CA HIS A 30 -3.96 -10.07 9.88
C HIS A 30 -2.65 -9.32 10.05
N LEU A 31 -1.57 -10.05 10.27
CA LEU A 31 -0.20 -9.53 10.41
C LEU A 31 -0.12 -8.30 11.34
N PRO A 32 -0.60 -8.41 12.60
CA PRO A 32 -0.51 -7.27 13.52
C PRO A 32 0.94 -6.90 13.78
N GLY A 33 1.22 -5.60 13.80
CA GLY A 33 2.56 -5.07 14.06
C GLY A 33 3.54 -5.18 12.89
N TYR A 34 3.14 -5.78 11.78
CA TYR A 34 3.96 -5.81 10.56
C TYR A 34 3.96 -4.45 9.89
N TRP A 35 4.99 -4.19 9.11
CA TRP A 35 5.09 -2.98 8.30
C TRP A 35 4.57 -3.25 6.90
N ASP A 36 3.77 -2.34 6.36
CA ASP A 36 3.23 -2.49 5.03
C ASP A 36 3.09 -1.12 4.34
N PRO A 37 2.89 -1.13 3.01
CA PRO A 37 2.51 0.09 2.31
C PRO A 37 1.02 0.36 2.50
N CYS A 38 0.53 1.41 1.85
CA CYS A 38 -0.90 1.69 1.84
C CYS A 38 -1.61 0.69 0.94
N SER A 39 -2.72 0.15 1.41
CA SER A 39 -3.51 -0.78 0.59
C SER A 39 -4.97 -0.70 0.96
N GLY A 40 -5.82 -1.13 0.03
CA GLY A 40 -7.24 -1.18 0.27
C GLY A 40 -7.98 -1.76 -0.92
N ARG A 41 -9.29 -1.73 -0.82
CA ARG A 41 -10.18 -2.32 -1.83
C ARG A 41 -10.65 -1.22 -2.79
N MET A 42 -10.62 -1.52 -4.08
CA MET A 42 -11.24 -0.68 -5.10
C MET A 42 -12.76 -0.65 -4.88
N GLU A 43 -13.34 0.52 -5.00
CA GLU A 43 -14.79 0.70 -4.86
C GLU A 43 -15.45 0.80 -6.24
N SER A 44 -16.73 0.50 -6.28
CA SER A 44 -17.50 0.60 -7.51
C SER A 44 -17.42 2.00 -8.09
N GLY A 45 -17.18 2.08 -9.39
CA GLY A 45 -17.09 3.37 -10.10
C GLY A 45 -15.70 3.97 -10.12
N GLU A 46 -14.74 3.39 -9.39
CA GLU A 46 -13.35 3.84 -9.43
C GLU A 46 -12.55 3.08 -10.46
N THR A 47 -11.54 3.75 -11.02
CA THR A 47 -10.44 3.04 -11.68
C THR A 47 -9.45 2.58 -10.61
N PRO A 48 -8.57 1.60 -10.92
CA PRO A 48 -7.51 1.23 -9.96
C PRO A 48 -6.63 2.41 -9.55
N GLU A 49 -6.32 3.31 -10.49
CA GLU A 49 -5.53 4.50 -10.20
C GLU A 49 -6.25 5.44 -9.23
N GLN A 50 -7.54 5.63 -9.41
CA GLN A 50 -8.34 6.45 -8.49
C GLN A 50 -8.39 5.82 -7.10
N ALA A 51 -8.53 4.50 -7.05
CA ALA A 51 -8.59 3.77 -5.79
C ALA A 51 -7.28 3.91 -5.00
N VAL A 52 -6.14 3.79 -5.67
CA VAL A 52 -4.84 3.88 -4.99
C VAL A 52 -4.59 5.29 -4.47
N VAL A 53 -5.02 6.32 -5.21
CA VAL A 53 -4.91 7.72 -4.75
C VAL A 53 -5.78 7.94 -3.51
N ARG A 54 -7.00 7.45 -3.52
CA ARG A 54 -7.92 7.57 -2.38
C ARG A 54 -7.39 6.85 -1.15
N GLU A 55 -6.95 5.60 -1.31
CA GLU A 55 -6.43 4.81 -0.19
C GLU A 55 -5.17 5.44 0.42
N ALA A 56 -4.27 5.94 -0.42
CA ALA A 56 -3.08 6.63 0.09
C ALA A 56 -3.46 7.85 0.91
N PHE A 57 -4.42 8.64 0.44
CA PHE A 57 -4.87 9.82 1.19
C PHE A 57 -5.55 9.43 2.50
N GLU A 58 -6.42 8.42 2.48
CA GLU A 58 -7.12 7.98 3.69
C GLU A 58 -6.15 7.45 4.75
N GLU A 59 -5.10 6.75 4.35
CA GLU A 59 -4.19 6.12 5.31
C GLU A 59 -3.02 7.00 5.72
N THR A 60 -2.64 7.98 4.92
CA THR A 60 -1.44 8.80 5.18
C THR A 60 -1.65 10.29 5.13
N GLY A 61 -2.79 10.75 4.60
CA GLY A 61 -2.99 12.17 4.35
C GLY A 61 -2.21 12.74 3.18
N LEU A 62 -1.46 11.90 2.46
CA LEU A 62 -0.65 12.36 1.33
C LEU A 62 -1.41 12.28 0.03
N ASP A 63 -1.27 13.32 -0.79
CA ASP A 63 -1.68 13.28 -2.18
C ASP A 63 -0.56 12.63 -2.98
N VAL A 64 -0.90 11.62 -3.76
CA VAL A 64 0.08 10.90 -4.57
C VAL A 64 -0.37 10.83 -6.02
N THR A 65 0.58 10.62 -6.92
CA THR A 65 0.27 10.28 -8.30
C THR A 65 0.82 8.89 -8.60
N PRO A 66 0.00 7.98 -9.16
CA PRO A 66 0.51 6.68 -9.58
C PRO A 66 1.39 6.84 -10.81
N VAL A 67 2.52 6.15 -10.82
CA VAL A 67 3.51 6.22 -11.90
C VAL A 67 3.37 5.02 -12.83
N ARG A 68 3.35 3.81 -12.26
CA ARG A 68 3.20 2.57 -13.02
C ARG A 68 2.84 1.41 -12.11
N VAL A 69 2.36 0.34 -12.69
CA VAL A 69 2.11 -0.91 -11.98
C VAL A 69 3.43 -1.65 -11.82
N LEU A 70 3.72 -2.08 -10.60
CA LEU A 70 4.94 -2.84 -10.28
C LEU A 70 4.68 -4.34 -10.30
N ASP A 71 3.48 -4.75 -9.91
CA ASP A 71 3.16 -6.15 -9.66
C ASP A 71 1.66 -6.35 -9.72
N THR A 72 1.25 -7.54 -10.14
CA THR A 72 -0.14 -8.00 -10.01
C THR A 72 -0.12 -9.34 -9.30
N PHE A 73 -1.16 -9.61 -8.53
CA PHE A 73 -1.22 -10.84 -7.76
C PHE A 73 -2.67 -11.29 -7.61
N HIS A 74 -2.85 -12.50 -7.10
CA HIS A 74 -4.15 -13.13 -6.97
C HIS A 74 -4.19 -13.89 -5.64
N PHE A 75 -5.29 -13.74 -4.89
CA PHE A 75 -5.40 -14.39 -3.59
C PHE A 75 -6.87 -14.54 -3.19
N TYR A 76 -7.08 -15.37 -2.18
CA TYR A 76 -8.37 -15.51 -1.51
C TYR A 76 -8.24 -14.97 -0.09
N TYR A 77 -9.28 -14.30 0.38
CA TYR A 77 -9.23 -13.66 1.69
C TYR A 77 -10.56 -13.78 2.41
N GLY A 78 -10.46 -13.90 3.74
CA GLY A 78 -11.60 -13.91 4.63
C GLY A 78 -12.24 -15.28 4.80
N PRO A 79 -13.21 -15.41 5.74
CA PRO A 79 -13.85 -16.69 6.02
C PRO A 79 -14.59 -17.27 4.81
N GLN A 80 -15.05 -16.42 3.91
CA GLN A 80 -15.79 -16.85 2.73
C GLN A 80 -14.89 -17.05 1.52
N GLN A 81 -13.57 -16.92 1.70
CA GLN A 81 -12.59 -17.09 0.61
C GLN A 81 -12.95 -16.24 -0.60
N GLU A 82 -13.19 -14.95 -0.36
CA GLU A 82 -13.46 -14.01 -1.43
C GLU A 82 -12.25 -13.91 -2.36
N GLU A 83 -12.51 -13.97 -3.65
CA GLU A 83 -11.43 -13.96 -4.64
C GLU A 83 -11.01 -12.54 -5.01
N PHE A 84 -9.70 -12.28 -4.95
CA PHE A 84 -9.13 -10.98 -5.21
C PHE A 84 -8.13 -11.02 -6.33
N VAL A 85 -8.14 -9.97 -7.13
CA VAL A 85 -7.03 -9.60 -8.00
C VAL A 85 -6.39 -8.35 -7.39
N GLY A 86 -5.08 -8.36 -7.25
CA GLY A 86 -4.36 -7.24 -6.65
C GLY A 86 -3.44 -6.56 -7.65
N MET A 87 -3.24 -5.26 -7.46
CA MET A 87 -2.31 -4.45 -8.23
C MET A 87 -1.50 -3.58 -7.29
N THR A 88 -0.19 -3.61 -7.44
CA THR A 88 0.73 -2.74 -6.69
C THR A 88 1.22 -1.63 -7.61
N PHE A 89 1.00 -0.39 -7.19
CA PHE A 89 1.42 0.78 -7.94
C PHE A 89 2.64 1.43 -7.30
N LEU A 90 3.58 1.82 -8.13
CA LEU A 90 4.59 2.79 -7.73
C LEU A 90 3.93 4.17 -7.76
N CYS A 91 3.98 4.88 -6.64
CA CYS A 91 3.40 6.21 -6.51
C CYS A 91 4.45 7.21 -6.07
N ARG A 92 4.23 8.46 -6.45
CA ARG A 92 5.08 9.58 -6.08
C ARG A 92 4.25 10.58 -5.29
N PRO A 93 4.74 11.07 -4.13
CA PRO A 93 4.00 12.10 -3.41
C PRO A 93 4.01 13.41 -4.18
N LEU A 94 2.88 14.12 -4.11
CA LEU A 94 2.75 15.45 -4.69
C LEU A 94 3.02 16.46 -3.57
N CYS A 95 4.10 17.21 -3.70
CA CYS A 95 4.50 18.18 -2.68
C CYS A 95 3.82 19.51 -2.94
N HIS A 96 2.59 19.65 -2.50
CA HIS A 96 1.87 20.89 -2.66
C HIS A 96 2.03 21.84 -1.49
N ARG A 97 2.37 21.32 -0.32
CA ARG A 97 2.37 22.12 0.89
C ARG A 97 3.39 21.61 1.85
N GLY A 98 4.50 22.27 1.83
CA GLY A 98 5.48 22.02 2.86
C GLY A 98 6.01 20.61 2.78
N ASP A 99 5.70 19.75 3.54
CA ASP A 99 6.52 18.64 3.90
C ASP A 99 5.96 17.25 3.65
N GLY A 100 4.72 17.15 3.20
CA GLY A 100 4.12 15.84 3.07
C GLY A 100 4.07 15.11 4.40
N GLU A 101 3.62 15.81 5.43
CA GLU A 101 3.47 15.23 6.74
C GLU A 101 2.43 14.13 6.73
N VAL A 102 2.80 12.96 7.28
CA VAL A 102 1.92 11.80 7.32
C VAL A 102 0.94 11.93 8.49
N VAL A 103 -0.35 11.78 8.18
CA VAL A 103 -1.42 11.73 9.16
C VAL A 103 -2.05 10.35 9.10
N LEU A 104 -1.81 9.53 10.09
CA LEU A 104 -2.22 8.14 10.09
C LEU A 104 -3.71 7.96 10.41
N SER A 105 -4.32 6.96 9.75
CA SER A 105 -5.63 6.45 10.17
C SER A 105 -5.46 5.52 11.37
N ALA A 106 -6.59 5.04 11.91
CA ALA A 106 -6.56 4.13 13.06
C ALA A 106 -5.99 2.75 12.74
N GLU A 107 -5.79 2.42 11.47
CA GLU A 107 -5.29 1.12 11.06
C GLU A 107 -3.79 0.95 11.28
N HIS A 108 -3.06 2.06 11.46
CA HIS A 108 -1.60 2.05 11.61
C HIS A 108 -1.20 2.91 12.80
N THR A 109 -0.11 2.52 13.45
CA THR A 109 0.36 3.20 14.66
C THR A 109 1.62 4.02 14.44
N GLU A 110 2.33 3.79 13.34
CA GLU A 110 3.60 4.45 13.06
C GLU A 110 3.83 4.53 11.56
N ALA A 111 4.54 5.56 11.13
CA ALA A 111 4.94 5.71 9.72
C ALA A 111 6.43 6.04 9.67
N ARG A 112 7.14 5.47 8.71
CA ARG A 112 8.55 5.77 8.49
C ARG A 112 8.87 5.82 7.00
N TRP A 113 9.68 6.80 6.63
CA TRP A 113 10.33 6.82 5.33
C TRP A 113 11.62 6.01 5.47
N VAL A 114 11.69 4.86 4.80
CA VAL A 114 12.77 3.89 4.94
C VAL A 114 13.57 3.82 3.65
N LYS A 115 14.88 3.90 3.76
CA LYS A 115 15.75 3.73 2.59
C LYS A 115 15.57 2.33 2.02
N LEU A 116 15.51 2.23 0.69
CA LEU A 116 15.33 0.94 0.04
C LEU A 116 16.37 -0.09 0.44
N GLY A 117 17.61 0.33 0.68
CA GLY A 117 18.65 -0.56 1.14
C GLY A 117 18.52 -1.02 2.60
N GLU A 118 17.57 -0.47 3.34
CA GLU A 118 17.40 -0.77 4.77
C GLU A 118 16.08 -1.48 5.08
N VAL A 119 15.31 -1.86 4.05
CA VAL A 119 13.98 -2.46 4.27
C VAL A 119 14.05 -3.84 4.91
N ASP A 120 15.19 -4.53 4.81
CA ASP A 120 15.35 -5.86 5.40
C ASP A 120 15.22 -5.87 6.93
N GLY A 121 15.44 -4.74 7.57
CA GLY A 121 15.26 -4.62 9.02
C GLY A 121 13.80 -4.53 9.48
N TYR A 122 12.85 -4.58 8.57
CA TYR A 122 11.44 -4.42 8.86
C TYR A 122 10.68 -5.71 8.59
N GLU A 123 9.85 -6.12 9.55
CA GLU A 123 9.02 -7.31 9.39
C GLU A 123 7.83 -6.99 8.50
N MET A 124 7.69 -7.70 7.40
CA MET A 124 6.65 -7.44 6.41
C MET A 124 6.18 -8.72 5.74
N ALA A 125 5.04 -8.66 5.07
CA ALA A 125 4.45 -9.81 4.40
C ALA A 125 5.36 -10.33 3.29
N ASP A 126 5.26 -11.63 3.02
CA ASP A 126 5.99 -12.28 1.94
C ASP A 126 5.68 -11.61 0.59
N GLY A 127 6.69 -11.48 -0.24
CA GLY A 127 6.57 -10.88 -1.56
C GLY A 127 6.76 -9.37 -1.58
N LEU A 128 6.46 -8.66 -0.51
CA LEU A 128 6.63 -7.22 -0.47
C LEU A 128 8.11 -6.82 -0.60
N LYS A 129 8.99 -7.54 0.08
CA LYS A 129 10.44 -7.27 -0.01
C LYS A 129 10.96 -7.41 -1.43
N ASP A 130 10.47 -8.41 -2.16
CA ASP A 130 10.89 -8.62 -3.55
C ASP A 130 10.50 -7.44 -4.42
N VAL A 131 9.30 -6.90 -4.22
CA VAL A 131 8.84 -5.71 -4.95
C VAL A 131 9.71 -4.50 -4.60
N LEU A 132 10.03 -4.31 -3.32
CA LEU A 132 10.86 -3.19 -2.88
C LEU A 132 12.30 -3.35 -3.36
N ASP A 133 12.85 -4.55 -3.32
CA ASP A 133 14.22 -4.83 -3.79
C ASP A 133 14.36 -4.50 -5.28
N ALA A 134 13.32 -4.73 -6.05
CA ALA A 134 13.33 -4.43 -7.48
C ALA A 134 13.38 -2.91 -7.75
N LEU A 135 13.09 -2.09 -6.76
CA LEU A 135 13.14 -0.63 -6.87
C LEU A 135 14.49 -0.04 -6.43
N ALA A 136 15.30 -0.85 -5.78
CA ALA A 136 16.59 -0.38 -5.24
C ALA A 136 17.64 -0.19 -6.35
#